data_89959dddb8165a4a210f0e4897d2926a
#
_entry.id   89959dddb8165a4a210f0e4897d2926a
#
_cell.length_a   1.000
_cell.length_b   1.000
_cell.length_c   1.000
_cell.angle_alpha   90.00
_cell.angle_beta   90.00
_cell.angle_gamma   90.00
#
_symmetry.space_group_name_H-M   'P 1'
#
loop_
_entity.id
_entity.type
_entity.pdbx_description
1 polymer ?
#
loop_
_entity_poly.entity_id
_entity_poly.type
_entity_poly.pdbx_seq_one_letter_code
_entity_poly.pdbx_strand_id
1 'polypeptide(L)'
;MILYDDYVTGVSTSLRFFIFYYWGLLVLIVGIGRLIVRGVQRNLLIKGIGRRNAAIIGFNEKAFEVHNSIIEHRALGLDIKAYISVKNENIGKEYLGVKVIDSIENLESLINQFSIRNIIIALDRNHEDVLLEVISKCEGRDIALKIVPDL
;
A
#
# COMPACT_ATOMS: atom_id res chain seq x y z
N MET A 1 39.48 -4.76 -55.98
CA MET A 1 39.57 -5.05 -54.53
C MET A 1 39.07 -3.93 -53.63
N ILE A 2 38.84 -2.72 -54.14
CA ILE A 2 38.35 -1.52 -53.40
C ILE A 2 36.83 -1.50 -53.23
N LEU A 3 36.06 -2.04 -54.20
CA LEU A 3 34.58 -2.06 -54.15
C LEU A 3 33.96 -3.00 -53.13
N TYR A 4 34.69 -3.99 -52.66
CA TYR A 4 34.20 -4.97 -51.69
C TYR A 4 34.29 -4.44 -50.25
N ASP A 5 35.26 -3.59 -49.99
CA ASP A 5 35.50 -2.99 -48.65
C ASP A 5 34.48 -1.92 -48.31
N ASP A 6 34.07 -1.09 -49.31
CA ASP A 6 33.03 -0.08 -49.16
C ASP A 6 31.64 -0.70 -48.89
N TYR A 7 31.35 -1.86 -49.49
CA TYR A 7 30.08 -2.53 -49.27
C TYR A 7 29.97 -3.12 -47.85
N VAL A 8 31.05 -3.68 -47.33
CA VAL A 8 31.11 -4.28 -46.00
C VAL A 8 31.08 -3.21 -44.92
N THR A 9 31.75 -2.07 -45.10
CA THR A 9 31.74 -0.95 -44.15
C THR A 9 30.40 -0.25 -44.13
N GLY A 10 29.74 -0.06 -45.28
CA GLY A 10 28.40 0.51 -45.37
C GLY A 10 27.33 -0.33 -44.67
N VAL A 11 27.35 -1.64 -44.84
CA VAL A 11 26.44 -2.58 -44.19
C VAL A 11 26.67 -2.60 -42.68
N SER A 12 27.93 -2.59 -42.21
CA SER A 12 28.24 -2.58 -40.78
C SER A 12 27.77 -1.29 -40.08
N THR A 13 27.88 -0.15 -40.75
CA THR A 13 27.41 1.15 -40.23
C THR A 13 25.87 1.19 -40.14
N SER A 14 25.20 0.73 -41.20
CA SER A 14 23.72 0.65 -41.21
C SER A 14 23.18 -0.27 -40.09
N LEU A 15 23.80 -1.43 -39.88
CA LEU A 15 23.42 -2.37 -38.83
C LEU A 15 23.55 -1.75 -37.41
N ARG A 16 24.59 -0.94 -37.20
CA ARG A 16 24.76 -0.24 -35.92
C ARG A 16 23.62 0.75 -35.65
N PHE A 17 23.18 1.51 -36.63
CA PHE A 17 22.04 2.41 -36.51
C PHE A 17 20.74 1.64 -36.25
N PHE A 18 20.51 0.50 -36.90
CA PHE A 18 19.35 -0.34 -36.62
C PHE A 18 19.32 -0.87 -35.18
N ILE A 19 20.46 -1.25 -34.62
CA ILE A 19 20.58 -1.70 -33.25
C ILE A 19 20.21 -0.56 -32.29
N PHE A 20 20.73 0.65 -32.50
CA PHE A 20 20.39 1.81 -31.67
C PHE A 20 18.93 2.20 -31.78
N TYR A 21 18.36 2.17 -32.97
CA TYR A 21 16.94 2.45 -33.20
C TYR A 21 16.05 1.41 -32.51
N TYR A 22 16.39 0.13 -32.63
CA TYR A 22 15.67 -0.95 -31.95
C TYR A 22 15.72 -0.81 -30.43
N TRP A 23 16.90 -0.51 -29.89
CA TRP A 23 17.08 -0.27 -28.45
C TRP A 23 16.28 0.94 -27.98
N GLY A 24 16.33 2.03 -28.70
CA GLY A 24 15.54 3.22 -28.39
C GLY A 24 14.04 2.96 -28.40
N LEU A 25 13.57 2.23 -29.41
CA LEU A 25 12.16 1.84 -29.53
C LEU A 25 11.73 0.93 -28.35
N LEU A 26 12.57 -0.03 -27.98
CA LEU A 26 12.31 -0.95 -26.90
C LEU A 26 12.22 -0.22 -25.55
N VAL A 27 13.17 0.68 -25.25
CA VAL A 27 13.16 1.50 -24.04
C VAL A 27 11.92 2.38 -24.00
N LEU A 28 11.52 2.95 -25.13
CA LEU A 28 10.34 3.82 -25.24
C LEU A 28 9.06 3.02 -24.95
N ILE A 29 8.88 1.86 -25.57
CA ILE A 29 7.70 0.99 -25.38
C ILE A 29 7.61 0.52 -23.94
N VAL A 30 8.72 0.04 -23.34
CA VAL A 30 8.75 -0.41 -21.95
C VAL A 30 8.49 0.76 -20.99
N GLY A 31 9.07 1.93 -21.25
CA GLY A 31 8.87 3.14 -20.44
C GLY A 31 7.41 3.59 -20.45
N ILE A 32 6.80 3.72 -21.61
CA ILE A 32 5.39 4.09 -21.77
C ILE A 32 4.49 3.04 -21.10
N GLY A 33 4.74 1.76 -21.34
CA GLY A 33 3.97 0.68 -20.73
C GLY A 33 3.98 0.75 -19.19
N ARG A 34 5.14 1.02 -18.60
CA ARG A 34 5.26 1.22 -17.14
C ARG A 34 4.45 2.41 -16.62
N LEU A 35 4.46 3.53 -17.34
CA LEU A 35 3.69 4.71 -16.95
C LEU A 35 2.19 4.45 -17.02
N ILE A 36 1.73 3.78 -18.07
CA ILE A 36 0.32 3.41 -18.24
C ILE A 36 -0.13 2.49 -17.10
N VAL A 37 0.63 1.42 -16.81
CA VAL A 37 0.28 0.49 -15.74
C VAL A 37 0.20 1.19 -14.39
N ARG A 38 1.17 2.04 -14.05
CA ARG A 38 1.14 2.82 -12.81
C ARG A 38 -0.06 3.76 -12.75
N GLY A 39 -0.38 4.43 -13.84
CA GLY A 39 -1.54 5.32 -13.93
C GLY A 39 -2.86 4.58 -13.73
N VAL A 40 -3.02 3.43 -14.37
CA VAL A 40 -4.21 2.58 -14.24
C VAL A 40 -4.35 2.05 -12.80
N GLN A 41 -3.27 1.53 -12.23
CA GLN A 41 -3.29 1.04 -10.84
C GLN A 41 -3.72 2.13 -9.85
N ARG A 42 -3.16 3.34 -9.98
CA ARG A 42 -3.52 4.47 -9.13
C ARG A 42 -5.00 4.83 -9.28
N ASN A 43 -5.50 4.89 -10.52
CA ASN A 43 -6.91 5.21 -10.78
C ASN A 43 -7.87 4.14 -10.23
N LEU A 44 -7.51 2.85 -10.29
CA LEU A 44 -8.30 1.77 -9.72
C LEU A 44 -8.38 1.89 -8.19
N LEU A 45 -7.26 2.17 -7.52
CA LEU A 45 -7.22 2.37 -6.07
C LEU A 45 -8.07 3.57 -5.63
N ILE A 46 -8.03 4.68 -6.40
CA ILE A 46 -8.87 5.86 -6.13
C ILE A 46 -10.35 5.50 -6.24
N LYS A 47 -10.73 4.69 -7.23
CA LYS A 47 -12.11 4.21 -7.42
C LYS A 47 -12.54 3.12 -6.40
N GLY A 48 -11.64 2.72 -5.49
CA GLY A 48 -11.92 1.74 -4.45
C GLY A 48 -11.70 0.28 -4.85
N ILE A 49 -11.27 0.02 -6.08
CA ILE A 49 -11.00 -1.33 -6.57
C ILE A 49 -9.60 -1.75 -6.13
N GLY A 50 -9.50 -2.90 -5.44
CA GLY A 50 -8.22 -3.42 -4.95
C GLY A 50 -7.72 -2.77 -3.67
N ARG A 51 -8.57 -2.03 -2.93
CA ARG A 51 -8.23 -1.55 -1.59
C ARG A 51 -8.10 -2.71 -0.62
N ARG A 52 -7.16 -2.55 0.30
CA ARG A 52 -6.93 -3.50 1.38
C ARG A 52 -7.68 -3.06 2.62
N ASN A 53 -8.46 -3.96 3.21
CA ASN A 53 -9.14 -3.68 4.46
C ASN A 53 -8.12 -3.39 5.57
N ALA A 54 -8.34 -2.32 6.28
CA ALA A 54 -7.51 -1.87 7.38
C ALA A 54 -8.33 -1.70 8.65
N ALA A 55 -7.69 -1.91 9.80
CA ALA A 55 -8.22 -1.53 11.10
C ALA A 55 -7.25 -0.58 11.79
N ILE A 56 -7.78 0.32 12.59
CA ILE A 56 -6.99 1.23 13.43
C ILE A 56 -7.13 0.81 14.88
N ILE A 57 -6.01 0.54 15.55
CA ILE A 57 -5.97 0.27 16.98
C ILE A 57 -5.76 1.60 17.70
N GLY A 58 -6.69 1.92 18.59
CA GLY A 58 -6.79 3.18 19.30
C GLY A 58 -7.98 4.01 18.82
N PHE A 59 -8.54 4.80 19.75
CA PHE A 59 -9.63 5.73 19.47
C PHE A 59 -9.29 7.06 20.13
N ASN A 60 -8.32 7.75 19.56
CA ASN A 60 -7.73 8.99 20.03
C ASN A 60 -7.50 9.96 18.85
N GLU A 61 -7.01 11.14 19.16
CA GLU A 61 -6.78 12.18 18.16
C GLU A 61 -5.84 11.74 17.05
N LYS A 62 -4.77 11.00 17.38
CA LYS A 62 -3.86 10.41 16.39
C LYS A 62 -4.56 9.45 15.44
N ALA A 63 -5.43 8.60 15.97
CA ALA A 63 -6.21 7.66 15.16
C ALA A 63 -7.11 8.40 14.17
N PHE A 64 -7.66 9.54 14.58
CA PHE A 64 -8.51 10.39 13.73
C PHE A 64 -7.70 11.10 12.64
N GLU A 65 -6.53 11.62 12.98
CA GLU A 65 -5.62 12.23 11.99
C GLU A 65 -5.20 11.23 10.91
N VAL A 66 -4.85 10.01 11.33
CA VAL A 66 -4.49 8.94 10.41
C VAL A 66 -5.66 8.56 9.51
N HIS A 67 -6.87 8.47 10.08
CA HIS A 67 -8.08 8.21 9.29
C HIS A 67 -8.31 9.30 8.24
N ASN A 68 -8.24 10.57 8.63
CA ASN A 68 -8.38 11.70 7.72
C ASN A 68 -7.32 11.64 6.61
N SER A 69 -6.06 11.40 6.96
CA SER A 69 -4.97 11.27 5.99
C SER A 69 -5.22 10.13 4.98
N ILE A 70 -5.77 9.01 5.42
CA ILE A 70 -6.11 7.89 4.52
C ILE A 70 -7.26 8.26 3.58
N ILE A 71 -8.27 9.01 4.05
CA ILE A 71 -9.37 9.50 3.22
C ILE A 71 -8.86 10.50 2.17
N GLU A 72 -8.01 11.43 2.56
CA GLU A 72 -7.41 12.41 1.65
C GLU A 72 -6.53 11.74 0.60
N HIS A 73 -5.76 10.75 1.01
CA HIS A 73 -4.81 10.03 0.16
C HIS A 73 -5.36 8.66 -0.29
N ARG A 74 -6.47 8.65 -0.98
CA ARG A 74 -7.13 7.41 -1.47
C ARG A 74 -6.22 6.50 -2.30
N ALA A 75 -5.15 7.05 -2.85
CA ALA A 75 -4.12 6.30 -3.57
C ALA A 75 -3.30 5.34 -2.69
N LEU A 76 -3.39 5.45 -1.35
CA LEU A 76 -2.81 4.48 -0.41
C LEU A 76 -3.45 3.10 -0.51
N GLY A 77 -4.65 3.03 -1.09
CA GLY A 77 -5.36 1.77 -1.30
C GLY A 77 -5.81 1.09 0.00
N LEU A 78 -6.03 1.87 1.07
CA LEU A 78 -6.54 1.39 2.35
C LEU A 78 -8.01 1.74 2.51
N ASP A 79 -8.77 0.81 3.10
CA ASP A 79 -10.18 0.98 3.45
C ASP A 79 -10.36 0.63 4.93
N ILE A 80 -10.65 1.61 5.76
CA ILE A 80 -10.78 1.42 7.20
C ILE A 80 -12.15 0.81 7.48
N LYS A 81 -12.14 -0.41 8.02
CA LYS A 81 -13.36 -1.18 8.32
C LYS A 81 -13.78 -1.09 9.78
N ALA A 82 -12.82 -0.92 10.67
CA ALA A 82 -13.08 -0.92 12.11
C ALA A 82 -12.04 -0.12 12.86
N TYR A 83 -12.48 0.44 13.98
CA TYR A 83 -11.61 0.81 15.08
C TYR A 83 -11.59 -0.32 16.10
N ILE A 84 -10.46 -0.53 16.74
CA ILE A 84 -10.25 -1.54 17.77
C ILE A 84 -9.77 -0.82 19.04
N SER A 85 -10.48 -1.02 20.13
CA SER A 85 -10.11 -0.41 21.41
C SER A 85 -9.00 -1.20 22.10
N VAL A 86 -8.14 -0.52 22.84
CA VAL A 86 -7.11 -1.17 23.68
C VAL A 86 -7.73 -1.85 24.87
N LYS A 87 -8.69 -1.16 25.48
CA LYS A 87 -9.51 -1.66 26.59
C LYS A 87 -10.95 -1.60 26.15
N ASN A 88 -11.85 -2.28 26.81
CA ASN A 88 -13.30 -2.28 26.50
C ASN A 88 -13.96 -0.89 26.61
N GLU A 89 -13.16 0.16 26.51
CA GLU A 89 -13.57 1.55 26.47
C GLU A 89 -13.89 1.95 25.02
N ASN A 90 -14.85 2.84 24.85
CA ASN A 90 -15.23 3.39 23.55
C ASN A 90 -15.93 2.42 22.58
N ILE A 91 -16.19 1.16 22.92
CA ILE A 91 -16.93 0.23 22.06
C ILE A 91 -18.29 0.83 21.69
N GLY A 92 -18.63 0.75 20.39
CA GLY A 92 -19.85 1.33 19.84
C GLY A 92 -19.76 2.80 19.46
N LYS A 93 -18.70 3.53 19.85
CA LYS A 93 -18.45 4.88 19.33
C LYS A 93 -18.10 4.83 17.86
N GLU A 94 -18.35 5.92 17.18
CA GLU A 94 -18.16 6.02 15.72
C GLU A 94 -17.38 7.28 15.36
N TYR A 95 -16.51 7.18 14.37
CA TYR A 95 -15.83 8.31 13.75
C TYR A 95 -15.85 8.15 12.23
N LEU A 96 -16.35 9.15 11.51
CA LEU A 96 -16.48 9.18 10.04
C LEU A 96 -17.14 7.91 9.44
N GLY A 97 -18.17 7.39 10.10
CA GLY A 97 -18.92 6.22 9.63
C GLY A 97 -18.28 4.88 9.98
N VAL A 98 -17.16 4.87 10.69
CA VAL A 98 -16.47 3.65 11.14
C VAL A 98 -16.60 3.52 12.66
N LYS A 99 -17.06 2.36 13.10
CA LYS A 99 -17.33 2.10 14.52
C LYS A 99 -16.16 1.43 15.21
N VAL A 100 -16.05 1.66 16.52
CA VAL A 100 -15.26 0.83 17.42
C VAL A 100 -16.04 -0.46 17.66
N ILE A 101 -15.54 -1.56 17.10
CA ILE A 101 -16.29 -2.83 17.09
C ILE A 101 -16.04 -3.64 18.35
N ASP A 102 -14.77 -3.76 18.75
CA ASP A 102 -14.36 -4.60 19.87
C ASP A 102 -13.01 -4.16 20.41
N SER A 103 -12.47 -4.94 21.34
CA SER A 103 -11.14 -4.75 21.93
C SER A 103 -10.08 -5.61 21.28
N ILE A 104 -8.82 -5.37 21.63
CA ILE A 104 -7.66 -6.15 21.18
C ILE A 104 -7.80 -7.64 21.56
N GLU A 105 -8.52 -7.95 22.63
CA GLU A 105 -8.74 -9.33 23.07
C GLU A 105 -9.30 -10.22 21.95
N ASN A 106 -10.24 -9.67 21.16
CA ASN A 106 -10.92 -10.36 20.06
C ASN A 106 -10.32 -10.06 18.68
N LEU A 107 -9.10 -9.51 18.62
CA LEU A 107 -8.45 -9.06 17.39
C LEU A 107 -8.42 -10.14 16.31
N GLU A 108 -8.13 -11.38 16.66
CA GLU A 108 -8.07 -12.49 15.68
C GLU A 108 -9.41 -12.76 14.99
N SER A 109 -10.48 -12.70 15.78
CA SER A 109 -11.85 -12.85 15.25
C SER A 109 -12.18 -11.73 14.27
N LEU A 110 -11.85 -10.49 14.62
CA LEU A 110 -12.06 -9.31 13.79
C LEU A 110 -11.28 -9.35 12.48
N ILE A 111 -10.01 -9.80 12.55
CA ILE A 111 -9.17 -9.97 11.36
C ILE A 111 -9.85 -10.89 10.34
N ASN A 112 -10.37 -12.02 10.81
CA ASN A 112 -11.03 -12.99 9.94
C ASN A 112 -12.38 -12.46 9.42
N GLN A 113 -13.19 -11.89 10.28
CA GLN A 113 -14.54 -11.38 9.96
C GLN A 113 -14.50 -10.28 8.91
N PHE A 114 -13.57 -9.31 9.05
CA PHE A 114 -13.46 -8.17 8.15
C PHE A 114 -12.38 -8.35 7.09
N SER A 115 -11.73 -9.52 7.01
CA SER A 115 -10.60 -9.78 6.11
C SER A 115 -9.55 -8.68 6.17
N ILE A 116 -9.15 -8.30 7.38
CA ILE A 116 -8.19 -7.22 7.63
C ILE A 116 -6.81 -7.66 7.17
N ARG A 117 -6.18 -6.86 6.36
CA ARG A 117 -4.83 -7.07 5.84
C ARG A 117 -3.82 -6.02 6.32
N ASN A 118 -4.31 -4.93 6.88
CA ASN A 118 -3.47 -3.87 7.42
C ASN A 118 -3.99 -3.47 8.79
N ILE A 119 -3.09 -3.37 9.75
CA ILE A 119 -3.38 -2.87 11.09
C ILE A 119 -2.51 -1.65 11.32
N ILE A 120 -3.15 -0.54 11.69
CA ILE A 120 -2.48 0.71 11.98
C ILE A 120 -2.60 0.95 13.48
N ILE A 121 -1.45 1.03 14.14
CA ILE A 121 -1.37 1.23 15.58
C ILE A 121 -1.18 2.71 15.85
N ALA A 122 -2.21 3.36 16.38
CA ALA A 122 -2.24 4.77 16.72
C ALA A 122 -2.38 4.94 18.25
N LEU A 123 -1.38 4.45 18.96
CA LEU A 123 -1.33 4.49 20.43
C LEU A 123 -0.29 5.51 20.90
N ASP A 124 -0.44 5.96 22.15
CA ASP A 124 0.53 6.78 22.84
C ASP A 124 1.70 5.94 23.37
N ARG A 125 2.83 6.57 23.67
CA ARG A 125 4.10 5.91 24.07
C ARG A 125 4.02 4.95 25.24
N ASN A 126 3.00 5.05 26.07
CA ASN A 126 2.85 4.25 27.28
C ASN A 126 2.20 2.87 27.07
N HIS A 127 2.08 2.41 25.81
CA HIS A 127 1.35 1.18 25.48
C HIS A 127 2.24 0.15 24.77
N GLU A 128 3.50 0.03 25.18
CA GLU A 128 4.44 -0.97 24.62
C GLU A 128 3.93 -2.41 24.80
N ASP A 129 3.30 -2.70 25.95
CA ASP A 129 2.71 -4.01 26.24
C ASP A 129 1.64 -4.38 25.20
N VAL A 130 0.82 -3.41 24.83
CA VAL A 130 -0.24 -3.57 23.84
C VAL A 130 0.34 -3.82 22.45
N LEU A 131 1.44 -3.15 22.12
CA LEU A 131 2.13 -3.34 20.86
C LEU A 131 2.63 -4.79 20.73
N LEU A 132 3.26 -5.33 21.77
CA LEU A 132 3.74 -6.71 21.78
C LEU A 132 2.59 -7.72 21.67
N GLU A 133 1.47 -7.48 22.36
CA GLU A 133 0.27 -8.30 22.26
C GLU A 133 -0.29 -8.33 20.83
N VAL A 134 -0.41 -7.17 20.19
CA VAL A 134 -0.89 -7.06 18.80
C VAL A 134 0.05 -7.78 17.84
N ILE A 135 1.37 -7.61 17.98
CA ILE A 135 2.36 -8.30 17.16
C ILE A 135 2.19 -9.82 17.29
N SER A 136 2.10 -10.32 18.53
CA SER A 136 1.93 -11.76 18.82
C SER A 136 0.65 -12.32 18.17
N LYS A 137 -0.47 -11.60 18.25
CA LYS A 137 -1.74 -12.03 17.64
C LYS A 137 -1.75 -11.96 16.09
N CYS A 138 -0.87 -11.17 15.51
CA CYS A 138 -0.71 -11.06 14.07
C CYS A 138 0.36 -12.00 13.50
N GLU A 139 1.18 -12.62 14.36
CA GLU A 139 2.26 -13.51 13.94
C GLU A 139 1.73 -14.70 13.14
N GLY A 140 2.43 -15.04 12.05
CA GLY A 140 2.04 -16.13 11.15
C GLY A 140 0.89 -15.79 10.16
N ARG A 141 0.40 -14.56 10.13
CA ARG A 141 -0.65 -14.10 9.22
C ARG A 141 -0.09 -13.09 8.22
N ASP A 142 -0.67 -13.04 7.02
CA ASP A 142 -0.32 -12.04 5.98
C ASP A 142 -0.95 -10.67 6.31
N ILE A 143 -0.48 -10.05 7.39
CA ILE A 143 -0.97 -8.77 7.89
C ILE A 143 0.19 -7.78 7.96
N ALA A 144 0.02 -6.63 7.34
CA ALA A 144 0.97 -5.53 7.44
C ALA A 144 0.66 -4.66 8.66
N LEU A 145 1.58 -4.64 9.61
CA LEU A 145 1.52 -3.76 10.79
C LEU A 145 2.19 -2.42 10.47
N LYS A 146 1.52 -1.33 10.79
CA LYS A 146 2.02 0.04 10.67
C LYS A 146 1.86 0.77 11.98
N ILE A 147 2.95 1.31 12.49
CA ILE A 147 2.95 2.10 13.73
C ILE A 147 3.01 3.57 13.34
N VAL A 148 2.15 4.38 13.93
CA VAL A 148 2.18 5.83 13.77
C VAL A 148 3.18 6.40 14.77
N PRO A 149 4.29 7.00 14.30
CA PRO A 149 5.24 7.60 15.22
C PRO A 149 4.64 8.83 15.90
N ASP A 150 5.05 9.06 17.15
CA ASP A 150 4.83 10.35 17.81
C ASP A 150 5.72 11.40 17.15
N LEU A 151 5.11 12.48 16.71
CA LEU A 151 5.82 13.70 16.30
C LEU A 151 6.08 14.60 17.50
#